data_2ead3f3df5059a8792ccb5c9664bbef8
#
_entry.id   2ead3f3df5059a8792ccb5c9664bbef8
#
_cell.length_a   1.000
_cell.length_b   1.000
_cell.length_c   1.000
_cell.angle_alpha   90.00
_cell.angle_beta   90.00
_cell.angle_gamma   90.00
#
_symmetry.space_group_name_H-M   'P 1'
#
loop_
_entity.id
_entity.type
_entity.pdbx_description
1 polymer ?
#
loop_
_entity_poly.entity_id
_entity_poly.type
_entity_poly.pdbx_seq_one_letter_code
_entity_poly.pdbx_strand_id
1 'polypeptide(L)'
;MEREQKPPDFYAWLRNADRKPWSFVIPYEMGGEATPMYPDFIVARKSNNGIVLDILEPHRDDTTDNWPKAVGMAKYAAAHPGDFGRIMMIRMVSVAGTKTLRALDMAKLAVRNKVLPITTDVQLGAIFASDGEVL
;
A
#
# COMPACT_ATOMS: atom_id res chain seq x y z
N MET A 1 24.20 11.02 -12.73
CA MET A 1 23.84 11.72 -11.48
C MET A 1 22.66 11.01 -10.83
N GLU A 2 22.72 10.83 -9.54
CA GLU A 2 21.68 10.15 -8.82
C GLU A 2 20.32 10.79 -8.96
N ARG A 3 20.26 12.10 -8.92
CA ARG A 3 18.97 12.81 -9.00
C ARG A 3 18.31 12.70 -10.37
N GLU A 4 19.02 12.28 -11.39
CA GLU A 4 18.43 12.00 -12.69
C GLU A 4 17.59 10.74 -12.66
N GLN A 5 17.85 9.87 -11.70
CA GLN A 5 17.13 8.62 -11.50
C GLN A 5 15.93 8.78 -10.58
N LYS A 6 15.76 9.94 -9.98
CA LYS A 6 14.69 10.25 -9.04
C LYS A 6 13.66 11.17 -9.68
N PRO A 7 12.37 10.96 -9.40
CA PRO A 7 11.37 11.93 -9.84
C PRO A 7 11.68 13.32 -9.29
N PRO A 8 11.35 14.39 -10.00
CA PRO A 8 11.61 15.75 -9.52
C PRO A 8 10.99 16.07 -8.16
N ASP A 9 9.92 15.37 -7.80
CA ASP A 9 9.22 15.52 -6.53
C ASP A 9 9.73 14.59 -5.43
N PHE A 10 10.69 13.74 -5.75
CA PHE A 10 11.23 12.80 -4.77
C PHE A 10 12.04 13.55 -3.72
N TYR A 11 11.88 13.17 -2.46
CA TYR A 11 12.59 13.78 -1.35
C TYR A 11 13.42 12.77 -0.55
N ALA A 12 12.81 11.73 -0.01
CA ALA A 12 13.53 10.76 0.82
C ALA A 12 12.79 9.42 0.92
N TRP A 13 13.56 8.37 1.17
CA TRP A 13 13.05 7.06 1.53
C TRP A 13 13.28 6.84 3.02
N LEU A 14 12.29 6.25 3.68
CA LEU A 14 12.43 5.81 5.06
C LEU A 14 11.98 4.36 5.15
N ARG A 15 12.86 3.51 5.68
CA ARG A 15 12.44 2.16 6.01
C ARG A 15 11.80 2.17 7.37
N ASN A 16 10.55 1.70 7.43
CA ASN A 16 9.84 1.57 8.71
C ASN A 16 10.37 0.35 9.46
N ALA A 17 10.65 0.49 10.74
CA ALA A 17 11.10 -0.62 11.56
C ALA A 17 9.93 -1.20 12.34
N ASP A 18 9.96 -2.54 12.56
CA ASP A 18 8.91 -3.21 13.29
C ASP A 18 9.01 -2.93 14.79
N ARG A 19 7.88 -2.73 15.44
CA ARG A 19 7.74 -2.79 16.90
C ARG A 19 8.64 -1.85 17.69
N LYS A 20 9.01 -0.71 17.10
CA LYS A 20 9.70 0.35 17.82
C LYS A 20 8.67 1.38 18.30
N PRO A 21 8.95 2.16 19.34
CA PRO A 21 8.01 3.19 19.79
C PRO A 21 7.68 4.23 18.73
N TRP A 22 8.59 4.43 17.76
CA TRP A 22 8.44 5.39 16.68
C TRP A 22 7.97 4.74 15.37
N SER A 23 7.68 3.44 15.36
CA SER A 23 7.26 2.74 14.15
C SER A 23 5.89 3.22 13.69
N PHE A 24 5.78 3.41 12.38
CA PHE A 24 4.49 3.67 11.78
C PHE A 24 3.70 2.35 11.71
N VAL A 25 2.44 2.38 12.10
CA VAL A 25 1.63 1.18 12.15
C VAL A 25 0.23 1.43 11.58
N ILE A 26 -0.26 0.45 10.82
CA ILE A 26 -1.64 0.44 10.35
C ILE A 26 -2.33 -0.77 10.99
N PRO A 27 -3.40 -0.57 11.75
CA PRO A 27 -4.13 -1.71 12.29
C PRO A 27 -4.95 -2.40 11.20
N TYR A 28 -5.03 -3.71 11.27
CA TYR A 28 -5.97 -4.46 10.46
C TYR A 28 -6.63 -5.52 11.32
N GLU A 29 -7.75 -6.04 10.85
CA GLU A 29 -8.52 -7.01 11.61
C GLU A 29 -8.31 -8.41 11.04
N MET A 30 -7.96 -9.35 11.91
CA MET A 30 -7.77 -10.73 11.53
C MET A 30 -8.35 -11.61 12.62
N GLY A 31 -9.32 -12.47 12.24
CA GLY A 31 -9.98 -13.32 13.21
C GLY A 31 -10.72 -12.57 14.31
N GLY A 32 -11.20 -11.37 14.02
CA GLY A 32 -11.91 -10.54 14.99
C GLY A 32 -11.00 -9.71 15.90
N GLU A 33 -9.69 -9.80 15.74
CA GLU A 33 -8.73 -9.07 16.57
C GLU A 33 -7.98 -8.03 15.75
N ALA A 34 -7.74 -6.87 16.35
CA ALA A 34 -6.90 -5.85 15.76
C ALA A 34 -5.45 -6.31 15.79
N THR A 35 -4.80 -6.32 14.64
CA THR A 35 -3.43 -6.76 14.48
C THR A 35 -2.62 -5.61 13.88
N PRO A 36 -1.40 -5.33 14.36
CA PRO A 36 -0.59 -4.27 13.78
C PRO A 36 0.08 -4.72 12.48
N MET A 37 0.06 -3.85 11.48
CA MET A 37 0.88 -4.00 10.28
C MET A 37 1.89 -2.87 10.25
N TYR A 38 3.15 -3.20 9.99
CA TYR A 38 4.22 -2.23 9.85
C TYR A 38 4.61 -2.15 8.38
N PRO A 39 4.08 -1.16 7.61
CA PRO A 39 4.47 -1.02 6.20
C PRO A 39 5.97 -0.89 6.07
N ASP A 40 6.54 -1.51 5.04
CA ASP A 40 7.99 -1.57 4.89
C ASP A 40 8.61 -0.21 4.61
N PHE A 41 7.96 0.61 3.78
CA PHE A 41 8.56 1.84 3.30
C PHE A 41 7.63 3.02 3.43
N ILE A 42 8.22 4.16 3.80
CA ILE A 42 7.59 5.46 3.75
C ILE A 42 8.44 6.31 2.80
N VAL A 43 7.80 6.93 1.83
CA VAL A 43 8.48 7.80 0.87
C VAL A 43 7.99 9.23 1.08
N ALA A 44 8.90 10.14 1.34
CA ALA A 44 8.59 11.55 1.41
C ALA A 44 8.81 12.19 0.04
N ARG A 45 7.79 12.87 -0.46
CA ARG A 45 7.85 13.59 -1.73
C ARG A 45 7.58 15.07 -1.50
N LYS A 46 8.24 15.89 -2.29
CA LYS A 46 7.97 17.31 -2.29
C LYS A 46 6.70 17.60 -3.10
N SER A 47 5.85 18.45 -2.58
CA SER A 47 4.65 18.91 -3.29
C SER A 47 4.55 20.42 -3.19
N ASN A 48 3.58 21.01 -3.90
CA ASN A 48 3.38 22.47 -3.88
C ASN A 48 3.06 23.00 -2.48
N ASN A 49 2.48 22.15 -1.62
CA ASN A 49 2.05 22.54 -0.28
C ASN A 49 2.96 21.96 0.82
N GLY A 50 4.17 21.54 0.47
CA GLY A 50 5.11 21.00 1.43
C GLY A 50 5.49 19.56 1.11
N ILE A 51 5.54 18.72 2.13
CA ILE A 51 5.95 17.31 1.99
C ILE A 51 4.72 16.42 2.04
N VAL A 52 4.66 15.45 1.11
CA VAL A 52 3.65 14.42 1.06
C VAL A 52 4.30 13.09 1.39
N LEU A 53 3.67 12.31 2.23
CA LEU A 53 4.14 10.98 2.59
C LEU A 53 3.35 9.93 1.82
N ASP A 54 4.07 8.99 1.20
CA ASP A 54 3.49 7.82 0.58
C ASP A 54 3.87 6.59 1.39
N ILE A 55 2.94 5.65 1.50
CA ILE A 55 3.15 4.39 2.19
C ILE A 55 3.21 3.28 1.15
N LEU A 56 4.25 2.45 1.23
CA LEU A 56 4.45 1.34 0.32
C LEU A 56 4.59 0.05 1.11
N GLU A 57 3.72 -0.91 0.83
CA GLU A 57 3.75 -2.22 1.45
C GLU A 57 3.89 -3.30 0.38
N PRO A 58 5.12 -3.79 0.15
CA PRO A 58 5.34 -4.96 -0.71
C PRO A 58 4.70 -6.18 -0.08
N HIS A 59 4.16 -7.06 -0.90
CA HIS A 59 3.31 -8.12 -0.44
C HIS A 59 3.58 -9.42 -1.19
N ARG A 60 3.57 -10.54 -0.50
CA ARG A 60 3.83 -11.85 -1.07
C ARG A 60 2.54 -12.66 -1.13
N ASP A 61 2.43 -13.47 -2.20
CA ASP A 61 1.24 -14.28 -2.44
C ASP A 61 1.06 -15.43 -1.46
N ASP A 62 2.15 -15.82 -0.80
CA ASP A 62 2.19 -17.02 0.04
C ASP A 62 1.82 -16.76 1.51
N THR A 63 1.45 -15.53 1.86
CA THR A 63 1.01 -15.21 3.21
C THR A 63 -0.51 -15.39 3.34
N THR A 64 -0.97 -15.62 4.56
CA THR A 64 -2.38 -15.91 4.82
C THR A 64 -3.20 -14.69 5.22
N ASP A 65 -2.55 -13.56 5.40
CA ASP A 65 -3.19 -12.33 5.89
C ASP A 65 -3.29 -11.23 4.84
N ASN A 66 -3.33 -11.62 3.57
CA ASN A 66 -3.26 -10.69 2.45
C ASN A 66 -4.49 -9.78 2.36
N TRP A 67 -5.66 -10.36 2.25
CA TRP A 67 -6.86 -9.56 2.14
C TRP A 67 -7.18 -8.79 3.43
N PRO A 68 -6.94 -9.32 4.66
CA PRO A 68 -7.15 -8.51 5.86
C PRO A 68 -6.27 -7.27 5.89
N LYS A 69 -5.01 -7.38 5.48
CA LYS A 69 -4.11 -6.22 5.39
C LYS A 69 -4.59 -5.21 4.37
N ALA A 70 -5.03 -5.68 3.20
CA ALA A 70 -5.55 -4.79 2.16
C ALA A 70 -6.77 -4.02 2.66
N VAL A 71 -7.70 -4.69 3.33
CA VAL A 71 -8.87 -4.04 3.92
C VAL A 71 -8.45 -3.04 5.00
N GLY A 72 -7.47 -3.42 5.84
CA GLY A 72 -6.94 -2.53 6.86
C GLY A 72 -6.33 -1.26 6.27
N MET A 73 -5.56 -1.39 5.18
CA MET A 73 -5.00 -0.24 4.47
C MET A 73 -6.08 0.64 3.87
N ALA A 74 -7.12 0.03 3.30
CA ALA A 74 -8.24 0.78 2.73
C ALA A 74 -9.01 1.55 3.80
N LYS A 75 -9.25 0.94 4.96
CA LYS A 75 -9.89 1.60 6.11
C LYS A 75 -9.03 2.75 6.62
N TYR A 76 -7.72 2.53 6.70
CA TYR A 76 -6.79 3.56 7.14
C TYR A 76 -6.80 4.75 6.20
N ALA A 77 -6.77 4.51 4.89
CA ALA A 77 -6.85 5.56 3.89
C ALA A 77 -8.16 6.34 3.98
N ALA A 78 -9.27 5.66 4.23
CA ALA A 78 -10.57 6.29 4.40
C ALA A 78 -10.63 7.18 5.64
N ALA A 79 -9.93 6.77 6.71
CA ALA A 79 -9.91 7.50 7.98
C ALA A 79 -8.96 8.71 7.95
N HIS A 80 -8.03 8.77 6.98
CA HIS A 80 -7.03 9.82 6.89
C HIS A 80 -7.03 10.50 5.51
N PRO A 81 -8.16 11.02 5.05
CA PRO A 81 -8.22 11.64 3.72
C PRO A 81 -7.33 12.87 3.67
N GLY A 82 -6.47 12.94 2.65
CA GLY A 82 -5.58 14.07 2.47
C GLY A 82 -4.30 14.05 3.31
N ASP A 83 -4.16 13.10 4.22
CA ASP A 83 -2.97 13.02 5.08
C ASP A 83 -1.78 12.37 4.36
N PHE A 84 -2.06 11.51 3.38
CA PHE A 84 -1.06 10.81 2.61
C PHE A 84 -1.29 11.00 1.12
N GLY A 85 -0.21 10.91 0.33
CA GLY A 85 -0.33 10.96 -1.11
C GLY A 85 -0.78 9.63 -1.68
N ARG A 86 -0.02 8.57 -1.40
CA ARG A 86 -0.31 7.21 -1.85
C ARG A 86 -0.24 6.26 -0.67
N ILE A 87 -1.12 5.26 -0.68
CA ILE A 87 -1.09 4.18 0.31
C ILE A 87 -1.19 2.90 -0.51
N MET A 88 -0.04 2.36 -0.90
CA MET A 88 0.01 1.31 -1.91
C MET A 88 0.39 -0.04 -1.34
N MET A 89 -0.40 -1.05 -1.67
CA MET A 89 -0.01 -2.44 -1.57
C MET A 89 0.57 -2.86 -2.92
N ILE A 90 1.77 -3.43 -2.91
CA ILE A 90 2.51 -3.76 -4.13
C ILE A 90 2.69 -5.27 -4.19
N ARG A 91 2.46 -5.84 -5.37
CA ARG A 91 2.52 -7.28 -5.54
C ARG A 91 2.97 -7.65 -6.95
N MET A 92 3.69 -8.78 -7.05
CA MET A 92 4.01 -9.37 -8.33
C MET A 92 2.79 -10.11 -8.86
N VAL A 93 2.37 -9.79 -10.07
CA VAL A 93 1.22 -10.41 -10.72
C VAL A 93 1.68 -11.07 -12.01
N SER A 94 1.27 -12.32 -12.22
CA SER A 94 1.58 -13.05 -13.44
C SER A 94 0.37 -12.98 -14.38
N VAL A 95 0.60 -12.42 -15.58
CA VAL A 95 -0.43 -12.34 -16.62
C VAL A 95 0.15 -12.93 -17.88
N ALA A 96 -0.48 -14.00 -18.39
CA ALA A 96 -0.04 -14.68 -19.60
C ALA A 96 1.45 -15.08 -19.56
N GLY A 97 1.92 -15.54 -18.40
CA GLY A 97 3.30 -15.96 -18.20
C GLY A 97 4.29 -14.84 -17.94
N THR A 98 3.87 -13.60 -18.02
CA THR A 98 4.72 -12.45 -17.75
C THR A 98 4.46 -11.92 -16.34
N LYS A 99 5.52 -11.74 -15.57
CA LYS A 99 5.43 -11.18 -14.22
C LYS A 99 5.57 -9.68 -14.26
N THR A 100 4.66 -8.99 -13.59
CA THR A 100 4.61 -7.54 -13.54
C THR A 100 4.37 -7.10 -12.11
N LEU A 101 5.07 -6.07 -11.66
CA LEU A 101 4.75 -5.43 -10.38
C LEU A 101 3.53 -4.54 -10.56
N ARG A 102 2.56 -4.72 -9.70
CA ARG A 102 1.35 -3.90 -9.68
C ARG A 102 1.09 -3.36 -8.30
N ALA A 103 0.46 -2.20 -8.25
CA ALA A 103 0.14 -1.52 -7.00
C ALA A 103 -1.35 -1.19 -6.95
N LEU A 104 -1.93 -1.40 -5.77
CA LEU A 104 -3.26 -0.88 -5.44
C LEU A 104 -3.08 0.32 -4.53
N ASP A 105 -3.49 1.48 -5.00
CA ASP A 105 -3.41 2.71 -4.24
C ASP A 105 -4.71 2.94 -3.48
N MET A 106 -4.69 2.65 -2.19
CA MET A 106 -5.88 2.77 -1.33
C MET A 106 -6.30 4.23 -1.09
N ALA A 107 -5.44 5.19 -1.43
CA ALA A 107 -5.81 6.60 -1.39
C ALA A 107 -6.82 6.95 -2.50
N LYS A 108 -6.90 6.15 -3.54
CA LYS A 108 -7.89 6.34 -4.61
C LYS A 108 -9.23 5.74 -4.19
N LEU A 109 -10.27 6.56 -4.25
CA LEU A 109 -11.61 6.17 -3.81
C LEU A 109 -12.13 4.94 -4.57
N ALA A 110 -11.91 4.88 -5.88
CA ALA A 110 -12.40 3.76 -6.69
C ALA A 110 -11.75 2.43 -6.28
N VAL A 111 -10.44 2.43 -5.98
CA VAL A 111 -9.73 1.24 -5.51
C VAL A 111 -10.21 0.85 -4.12
N ARG A 112 -10.26 1.81 -3.22
CA ARG A 112 -10.68 1.61 -1.84
C ARG A 112 -12.08 0.99 -1.75
N ASN A 113 -13.01 1.49 -2.55
CA ASN A 113 -14.38 0.98 -2.55
C ASN A 113 -14.49 -0.47 -3.00
N LYS A 114 -13.58 -0.91 -3.86
CA LYS A 114 -13.52 -2.31 -4.27
C LYS A 114 -12.87 -3.21 -3.22
N VAL A 115 -11.89 -2.69 -2.51
CA VAL A 115 -11.14 -3.47 -1.52
C VAL A 115 -11.92 -3.64 -0.22
N LEU A 116 -12.61 -2.61 0.25
CA LEU A 116 -13.26 -2.63 1.55
C LEU A 116 -14.20 -3.84 1.79
N PRO A 117 -15.01 -4.31 0.81
CA PRO A 117 -15.95 -5.40 1.07
C PRO A 117 -15.37 -6.81 0.88
N ILE A 118 -14.12 -6.96 0.45
CA ILE A 118 -13.59 -8.30 0.17
C ILE A 118 -13.40 -9.13 1.44
N THR A 119 -13.48 -10.44 1.27
CA THR A 119 -13.31 -11.40 2.35
C THR A 119 -12.43 -12.59 1.97
N THR A 120 -11.81 -12.55 0.78
CA THR A 120 -10.94 -13.63 0.30
C THR A 120 -9.76 -13.08 -0.48
N ASP A 121 -8.68 -13.87 -0.51
CA ASP A 121 -7.50 -13.55 -1.31
C ASP A 121 -7.79 -13.62 -2.81
N VAL A 122 -8.73 -14.46 -3.23
CA VAL A 122 -9.14 -14.54 -4.64
C VAL A 122 -9.74 -13.21 -5.09
N GLN A 123 -10.57 -12.61 -4.27
CA GLN A 123 -11.15 -11.30 -4.56
C GLN A 123 -10.07 -10.23 -4.65
N LEU A 124 -9.10 -10.25 -3.74
CA LEU A 124 -7.97 -9.32 -3.78
C LEU A 124 -7.16 -9.50 -5.06
N GLY A 125 -6.88 -10.73 -5.46
CA GLY A 125 -6.16 -11.02 -6.70
C GLY A 125 -6.87 -10.48 -7.92
N ALA A 126 -8.20 -10.60 -7.97
CA ALA A 126 -9.00 -10.06 -9.07
C ALA A 126 -8.89 -8.53 -9.15
N ILE A 127 -8.85 -7.84 -8.01
CA ILE A 127 -8.69 -6.38 -7.98
C ILE A 127 -7.31 -5.99 -8.47
N PHE A 128 -6.26 -6.70 -8.06
CA PHE A 128 -4.91 -6.45 -8.59
C PHE A 128 -4.85 -6.61 -10.10
N ALA A 129 -5.54 -7.62 -10.64
CA ALA A 129 -5.55 -7.87 -12.08
C ALA A 129 -6.29 -6.77 -12.85
N SER A 130 -7.41 -6.27 -12.33
CA SER A 130 -8.25 -5.30 -13.03
C SER A 130 -7.85 -3.85 -12.77
N ASP A 131 -7.47 -3.53 -11.54
CA ASP A 131 -7.29 -2.15 -11.07
C ASP A 131 -5.85 -1.83 -10.66
N GLY A 132 -4.98 -2.83 -10.60
CA GLY A 132 -3.58 -2.62 -10.22
C GLY A 132 -2.84 -1.77 -11.23
N GLU A 133 -2.14 -0.75 -10.75
CA GLU A 133 -1.27 0.07 -11.58
C GLU A 133 0.02 -0.70 -11.87
N VAL A 134 0.44 -0.71 -13.13
CA VAL A 134 1.73 -1.30 -13.50
C VAL A 134 2.82 -0.33 -13.09
N LEU A 135 3.79 -0.85 -12.36
CA LEU A 135 4.92 -0.03 -11.90
C LEU A 135 6.11 -0.13 -12.84
#